data_52dc16bb19dc7b97ac2e5964033275ee
#
_entry.id   52dc16bb19dc7b97ac2e5964033275ee
#
_cell.length_a   1.000
_cell.length_b   1.000
_cell.length_c   1.000
_cell.angle_alpha   90.00
_cell.angle_beta   90.00
_cell.angle_gamma   90.00
#
_symmetry.space_group_name_H-M   'P 1'
#
loop_
_entity.id
_entity.type
_entity.pdbx_description
1 polymer ?
#
loop_
_entity_poly.entity_id
_entity_poly.type
_entity_poly.pdbx_seq_one_letter_code
_entity_poly.pdbx_strand_id
1 'polypeptide(L)'
;MALILFVEYHSAFRQAASYLMDQEPDLKVVAQGGSVAEGRQRMAEGGVDAAIVDIPLPDDGAEEMVRDLHEANPSIPVLVMTHIEDRGVHERFLEAGAAEVLPKEVSFREVLAAVRRLGH
;
A
#
# COMPACT_ATOMS: atom_id res chain seq x y z
N MET A 1 -17.43 2.20 -2.30
CA MET A 1 -16.25 1.76 -3.09
C MET A 1 -14.98 2.32 -2.47
N ALA A 2 -14.01 1.48 -2.23
CA ALA A 2 -12.72 1.93 -1.69
C ALA A 2 -11.79 2.31 -2.83
N LEU A 3 -11.25 3.53 -2.76
CA LEU A 3 -10.34 4.07 -3.76
C LEU A 3 -8.90 3.87 -3.26
N ILE A 4 -8.08 3.16 -4.05
CA ILE A 4 -6.79 2.63 -3.62
C ILE A 4 -5.65 3.33 -4.34
N LEU A 5 -4.62 3.71 -3.57
CA LEU A 5 -3.29 4.04 -4.10
C LEU A 5 -2.43 2.77 -4.01
N PHE A 6 -1.83 2.36 -5.11
CA PHE A 6 -0.95 1.21 -5.13
C PHE A 6 0.47 1.63 -5.50
N VAL A 7 1.41 1.42 -4.58
CA VAL A 7 2.83 1.75 -4.77
C VAL A 7 3.62 0.46 -4.91
N GLU A 8 4.17 0.23 -6.10
CA GLU A 8 4.90 -0.98 -6.47
C GLU A 8 5.89 -0.64 -7.58
N TYR A 9 7.15 -1.03 -7.41
CA TYR A 9 8.20 -0.73 -8.38
C TYR A 9 8.01 -1.42 -9.73
N HIS A 10 7.67 -2.72 -9.72
CA HIS A 10 7.58 -3.53 -10.93
C HIS A 10 6.31 -3.18 -11.70
N SER A 11 6.45 -2.40 -12.78
CA SER A 11 5.31 -1.86 -13.52
C SER A 11 4.37 -2.93 -14.06
N ALA A 12 4.91 -4.03 -14.58
CA ALA A 12 4.08 -5.12 -15.11
C ALA A 12 3.22 -5.75 -14.01
N PHE A 13 3.83 -6.03 -12.86
CA PHE A 13 3.08 -6.57 -11.73
C PHE A 13 2.06 -5.56 -11.20
N ARG A 14 2.49 -4.30 -11.08
CA ARG A 14 1.60 -3.23 -10.60
C ARG A 14 0.37 -3.10 -11.48
N GLN A 15 0.56 -3.10 -12.80
CA GLN A 15 -0.55 -2.98 -13.75
C GLN A 15 -1.48 -4.20 -13.69
N ALA A 16 -0.92 -5.41 -13.63
CA ALA A 16 -1.71 -6.63 -13.55
C ALA A 16 -2.51 -6.69 -12.26
N ALA A 17 -1.89 -6.39 -11.12
CA ALA A 17 -2.57 -6.41 -9.83
C ALA A 17 -3.65 -5.33 -9.77
N SER A 18 -3.37 -4.14 -10.33
CA SER A 18 -4.37 -3.05 -10.38
C SER A 18 -5.57 -3.47 -11.22
N TYR A 19 -5.33 -4.11 -12.35
CA TYR A 19 -6.41 -4.62 -13.20
C TYR A 19 -7.29 -5.61 -12.43
N LEU A 20 -6.65 -6.55 -11.72
CA LEU A 20 -7.40 -7.55 -10.94
C LEU A 20 -8.20 -6.91 -9.81
N MET A 21 -7.64 -5.91 -9.13
CA MET A 21 -8.39 -5.20 -8.09
C MET A 21 -9.58 -4.45 -8.66
N ASP A 22 -9.42 -3.86 -9.85
CA ASP A 22 -10.49 -3.13 -10.50
C ASP A 22 -11.66 -4.04 -10.94
N GLN A 23 -11.44 -5.35 -11.04
CA GLN A 23 -12.52 -6.30 -11.33
C GLN A 23 -13.45 -6.50 -10.13
N GLU A 24 -13.00 -6.14 -8.93
CA GLU A 24 -13.84 -6.24 -7.73
C GLU A 24 -14.81 -5.06 -7.69
N PRO A 25 -16.11 -5.31 -7.40
CA PRO A 25 -17.11 -4.25 -7.46
C PRO A 25 -16.97 -3.18 -6.38
N ASP A 26 -16.22 -3.46 -5.31
CA ASP A 26 -16.08 -2.58 -4.17
C ASP A 26 -14.72 -1.88 -4.08
N LEU A 27 -13.83 -2.12 -5.06
CA LEU A 27 -12.48 -1.56 -5.05
C LEU A 27 -12.14 -0.92 -6.39
N LYS A 28 -11.30 0.12 -6.34
CA LYS A 28 -10.75 0.71 -7.55
C LYS A 28 -9.37 1.29 -7.26
N VAL A 29 -8.39 0.92 -8.08
CA VAL A 29 -7.06 1.53 -8.01
C VAL A 29 -7.12 2.84 -8.81
N VAL A 30 -7.11 3.96 -8.11
CA VAL A 30 -7.25 5.29 -8.73
C VAL A 30 -5.89 5.98 -8.89
N ALA A 31 -4.85 5.46 -8.25
CA ALA A 31 -3.51 6.04 -8.34
C ALA A 31 -2.47 4.95 -8.22
N GLN A 32 -1.37 5.08 -8.97
CA GLN A 32 -0.27 4.14 -8.96
C GLN A 32 1.05 4.91 -8.87
N GLY A 33 2.01 4.32 -8.17
CA GLY A 33 3.35 4.87 -8.08
C GLY A 33 4.38 3.75 -8.07
N GLY A 34 5.57 4.02 -8.60
CA GLY A 34 6.64 3.04 -8.68
C GLY A 34 7.80 3.31 -7.73
N SER A 35 7.68 4.31 -6.85
CA SER A 35 8.74 4.73 -5.96
C SER A 35 8.17 5.43 -4.73
N VAL A 36 9.02 5.67 -3.73
CA VAL A 36 8.63 6.47 -2.56
C VAL A 36 8.20 7.87 -2.99
N ALA A 37 8.97 8.50 -3.87
CA ALA A 37 8.66 9.85 -4.34
C ALA A 37 7.30 9.91 -5.04
N GLU A 38 7.01 8.94 -5.91
CA GLU A 38 5.72 8.88 -6.60
C GLU A 38 4.58 8.58 -5.63
N GLY A 39 4.81 7.68 -4.67
CA GLY A 39 3.81 7.38 -3.65
C GLY A 39 3.42 8.63 -2.85
N ARG A 40 4.41 9.42 -2.43
CA ARG A 40 4.16 10.68 -1.73
C ARG A 40 3.37 11.66 -2.60
N GLN A 41 3.75 11.76 -3.88
CA GLN A 41 3.09 12.66 -4.81
C GLN A 41 1.62 12.27 -5.02
N ARG A 42 1.36 10.99 -5.24
CA ARG A 42 0.00 10.50 -5.47
C ARG A 42 -0.89 10.70 -4.23
N MET A 43 -0.34 10.46 -3.05
CA MET A 43 -1.11 10.67 -1.81
C MET A 43 -1.43 12.16 -1.62
N ALA A 44 -0.50 13.05 -1.94
CA ALA A 44 -0.70 14.49 -1.82
C ALA A 44 -1.81 14.99 -2.75
N GLU A 45 -2.03 14.32 -3.88
CA GLU A 45 -3.12 14.65 -4.80
C GLU A 45 -4.50 14.34 -4.23
N GLY A 46 -4.57 13.49 -3.22
CA GLY A 46 -5.81 13.17 -2.53
C GLY A 46 -6.70 12.18 -3.29
N GLY A 47 -7.92 12.01 -2.79
CA GLY A 47 -8.90 11.15 -3.43
C GLY A 47 -8.70 9.67 -3.18
N VAL A 48 -7.96 9.29 -2.14
CA VAL A 48 -7.64 7.89 -1.82
C VAL A 48 -8.22 7.53 -0.46
N ASP A 49 -8.76 6.32 -0.35
CA ASP A 49 -9.32 5.81 0.90
C ASP A 49 -8.35 4.89 1.63
N ALA A 50 -7.42 4.26 0.90
CA ALA A 50 -6.42 3.37 1.48
C ALA A 50 -5.21 3.29 0.54
N ALA A 51 -4.05 2.93 1.09
CA ALA A 51 -2.84 2.76 0.31
C ALA A 51 -2.26 1.37 0.52
N ILE A 52 -1.76 0.77 -0.55
CA ILE A 52 -0.98 -0.48 -0.50
C ILE A 52 0.43 -0.12 -0.94
N VAL A 53 1.41 -0.38 -0.08
CA VAL A 53 2.81 -0.11 -0.36
C VAL A 53 3.55 -1.44 -0.38
N ASP A 54 4.06 -1.81 -1.55
CA ASP A 54 4.79 -3.04 -1.75
C ASP A 54 6.29 -2.75 -1.75
N ILE A 55 7.01 -3.28 -0.77
CA ILE A 55 8.44 -3.03 -0.61
C ILE A 55 9.26 -4.28 -0.95
N PRO A 56 10.51 -4.11 -1.44
CA PRO A 56 11.28 -2.86 -1.48
C PRO A 56 10.91 -1.94 -2.64
N LEU A 57 11.14 -0.66 -2.44
CA LEU A 57 11.02 0.36 -3.48
C LEU A 57 12.44 0.78 -3.92
N PRO A 58 12.60 1.36 -5.13
CA PRO A 58 13.95 1.64 -5.66
C PRO A 58 14.66 2.79 -4.96
N ASP A 59 13.91 3.70 -4.35
CA ASP A 59 14.46 4.83 -3.61
C ASP A 59 14.31 4.60 -2.11
N ASP A 60 15.08 5.34 -1.31
CA ASP A 60 15.06 5.23 0.14
C ASP A 60 13.85 5.94 0.74
N GLY A 61 13.51 5.60 1.97
CA GLY A 61 12.55 6.36 2.75
C GLY A 61 11.15 5.77 2.82
N ALA A 62 10.98 4.47 2.54
CA ALA A 62 9.65 3.83 2.61
C ALA A 62 9.05 3.92 4.00
N GLU A 63 9.84 3.67 5.05
CA GLU A 63 9.36 3.73 6.42
C GLU A 63 8.95 5.16 6.81
N GLU A 64 9.76 6.15 6.46
CA GLU A 64 9.45 7.55 6.70
C GLU A 64 8.21 7.98 5.91
N MET A 65 8.07 7.47 4.69
CA MET A 65 6.88 7.76 3.89
C MET A 65 5.61 7.24 4.60
N VAL A 66 5.63 6.00 5.09
CA VAL A 66 4.49 5.43 5.81
C VAL A 66 4.17 6.29 7.03
N ARG A 67 5.19 6.69 7.79
CA ARG A 67 5.00 7.55 8.96
C ARG A 67 4.36 8.88 8.61
N ASP A 68 4.88 9.51 7.56
CA ASP A 68 4.37 10.83 7.14
C ASP A 68 2.95 10.74 6.59
N LEU A 69 2.64 9.69 5.84
CA LEU A 69 1.28 9.47 5.34
C LEU A 69 0.30 9.27 6.48
N HIS A 70 0.69 8.48 7.48
CA HIS A 70 -0.15 8.24 8.64
C HIS A 70 -0.36 9.51 9.46
N GLU A 71 0.69 10.28 9.69
CA GLU A 71 0.60 11.53 10.46
C GLU A 71 -0.24 12.59 9.74
N ALA A 72 -0.08 12.68 8.42
CA ALA A 72 -0.83 13.66 7.63
C ALA A 72 -2.32 13.32 7.54
N ASN A 73 -2.64 12.03 7.52
CA ASN A 73 -4.03 11.59 7.39
C ASN A 73 -4.25 10.24 8.07
N PRO A 74 -4.45 10.25 9.40
CA PRO A 74 -4.60 9.01 10.17
C PRO A 74 -5.80 8.15 9.78
N SER A 75 -6.77 8.72 9.07
CA SER A 75 -7.96 7.99 8.64
C SER A 75 -7.74 7.16 7.37
N ILE A 76 -6.61 7.36 6.68
CA ILE A 76 -6.28 6.56 5.49
C ILE A 76 -5.33 5.43 5.91
N PRO A 77 -5.82 4.17 5.97
CA PRO A 77 -4.95 3.06 6.36
C PRO A 77 -3.92 2.75 5.28
N VAL A 78 -2.71 2.37 5.72
CA VAL A 78 -1.63 1.97 4.84
C VAL A 78 -1.34 0.48 5.10
N LEU A 79 -1.50 -0.33 4.06
CA LEU A 79 -1.15 -1.73 4.08
C LEU A 79 0.24 -1.86 3.46
N VAL A 80 1.18 -2.44 4.20
CA VAL A 80 2.53 -2.69 3.70
C VAL A 80 2.65 -4.17 3.33
N MET A 81 3.16 -4.45 2.15
CA MET A 81 3.46 -5.80 1.70
C MET A 81 4.97 -5.94 1.54
N THR A 82 5.52 -7.08 1.97
CA THR A 82 6.96 -7.31 1.88
C THR A 82 7.25 -8.81 1.85
N HIS A 83 8.30 -9.21 1.11
CA HIS A 83 8.84 -10.57 1.22
C HIS A 83 10.00 -10.64 2.21
N ILE A 84 10.29 -9.55 2.92
CA ILE A 84 11.27 -9.55 3.99
C ILE A 84 10.63 -10.21 5.21
N GLU A 85 11.25 -11.28 5.70
CA GLU A 85 10.69 -12.06 6.83
C GLU A 85 11.15 -11.55 8.19
N ASP A 86 12.03 -10.57 8.23
CA ASP A 86 12.55 -10.02 9.47
C ASP A 86 11.44 -9.33 10.26
N ARG A 87 11.15 -9.87 11.44
CA ARG A 87 10.11 -9.35 12.32
C ARG A 87 10.40 -7.92 12.77
N GLY A 88 11.66 -7.57 12.96
CA GLY A 88 12.05 -6.21 13.32
C GLY A 88 11.69 -5.20 12.25
N VAL A 89 11.81 -5.59 10.98
CA VAL A 89 11.39 -4.73 9.87
C VAL A 89 9.88 -4.55 9.89
N HIS A 90 9.12 -5.64 10.09
CA HIS A 90 7.66 -5.58 10.17
C HIS A 90 7.22 -4.66 11.32
N GLU A 91 7.86 -4.79 12.48
CA GLU A 91 7.54 -3.96 13.64
C GLU A 91 7.80 -2.48 13.39
N ARG A 92 8.90 -2.16 12.66
CA ARG A 92 9.19 -0.76 12.34
C ARG A 92 8.12 -0.14 11.46
N PHE A 93 7.59 -0.90 10.50
CA PHE A 93 6.49 -0.39 9.68
C PHE A 93 5.20 -0.22 10.48
N LEU A 94 4.91 -1.15 11.39
CA LEU A 94 3.75 -1.01 12.27
C LEU A 94 3.90 0.20 13.19
N GLU A 95 5.09 0.41 13.76
CA GLU A 95 5.37 1.59 14.59
C GLU A 95 5.29 2.89 13.80
N ALA A 96 5.64 2.84 12.52
CA ALA A 96 5.53 4.01 11.64
C ALA A 96 4.06 4.34 11.34
N GLY A 97 3.13 3.42 11.61
CA GLY A 97 1.71 3.67 11.43
C GLY A 97 1.03 2.80 10.37
N ALA A 98 1.74 1.81 9.83
CA ALA A 98 1.09 0.85 8.93
C ALA A 98 -0.02 0.13 9.69
N ALA A 99 -1.18 0.04 9.08
CA ALA A 99 -2.31 -0.65 9.70
C ALA A 99 -2.09 -2.15 9.72
N GLU A 100 -1.38 -2.67 8.73
CA GLU A 100 -1.07 -4.10 8.64
C GLU A 100 0.17 -4.28 7.77
N VAL A 101 0.97 -5.31 8.07
CA VAL A 101 2.11 -5.73 7.25
C VAL A 101 1.88 -7.17 6.84
N LEU A 102 1.79 -7.43 5.54
CA LEU A 102 1.56 -8.77 4.99
C LEU A 102 2.78 -9.29 4.24
N PRO A 103 3.08 -10.60 4.36
CA PRO A 103 4.09 -11.20 3.49
C PRO A 103 3.61 -11.23 2.04
N LYS A 104 4.54 -11.07 1.10
CA LYS A 104 4.20 -11.10 -0.34
C LYS A 104 3.71 -12.46 -0.82
N GLU A 105 3.98 -13.51 -0.08
CA GLU A 105 3.59 -14.88 -0.42
C GLU A 105 2.11 -15.16 -0.20
N VAL A 106 1.38 -14.23 0.44
CA VAL A 106 -0.07 -14.42 0.62
C VAL A 106 -0.77 -14.38 -0.74
N SER A 107 -1.92 -15.04 -0.81
CA SER A 107 -2.71 -15.05 -2.04
C SER A 107 -3.32 -13.68 -2.31
N PHE A 108 -3.67 -13.45 -3.57
CA PHE A 108 -4.37 -12.23 -3.95
C PHE A 108 -5.68 -12.07 -3.15
N ARG A 109 -6.36 -13.18 -2.89
CA ARG A 109 -7.59 -13.20 -2.08
C ARG A 109 -7.34 -12.66 -0.66
N GLU A 110 -6.20 -13.01 -0.07
CA GLU A 110 -5.84 -12.51 1.26
C GLU A 110 -5.54 -11.00 1.23
N VAL A 111 -4.93 -10.52 0.14
CA VAL A 111 -4.70 -9.08 -0.05
C VAL A 111 -6.04 -8.35 -0.12
N LEU A 112 -6.99 -8.87 -0.91
CA LEU A 112 -8.33 -8.29 -1.00
C LEU A 112 -9.03 -8.26 0.36
N ALA A 113 -8.92 -9.34 1.12
CA ALA A 113 -9.52 -9.42 2.45
C ALA A 113 -8.93 -8.36 3.39
N ALA A 114 -7.59 -8.17 3.34
CA ALA A 114 -6.93 -7.15 4.15
C ALA A 114 -7.39 -5.74 3.76
N VAL A 115 -7.45 -5.45 2.47
CA VAL A 115 -7.90 -4.15 1.98
C VAL A 115 -9.33 -3.87 2.46
N ARG A 116 -10.19 -4.86 2.39
CA ARG A 116 -11.58 -4.72 2.83
C ARG A 116 -11.69 -4.46 4.33
N ARG A 117 -10.88 -5.14 5.14
CA ARG A 117 -10.86 -4.90 6.60
C ARG A 117 -10.45 -3.46 6.91
N LEU A 118 -9.48 -2.94 6.17
CA LEU A 118 -8.92 -1.62 6.44
C LEU A 118 -9.72 -0.50 5.81
N GLY A 119 -10.43 -0.78 4.72
CA GLY A 119 -11.19 0.22 3.97
C GLY A 119 -12.53 0.60 4.57
N HIS A 120 -12.88 0.01 5.71
CA HIS A 120 -14.18 0.27 6.36
C HIS A 120 -14.05 1.05 7.63
#